data_12b63e922986832a8c45d6c24a00b7f6
#
_entry.id   12b63e922986832a8c45d6c24a00b7f6
#
_cell.length_a   1.000
_cell.length_b   1.000
_cell.length_c   1.000
_cell.angle_alpha   90.00
_cell.angle_beta   90.00
_cell.angle_gamma   90.00
#
_symmetry.space_group_name_H-M   'P 1'
#
loop_
_entity.id
_entity.type
_entity.pdbx_description
1 polymer ?
#
loop_
_entity_poly.entity_id
_entity_poly.type
_entity_poly.pdbx_seq_one_letter_code
_entity_poly.pdbx_strand_id
1 'polypeptide(L)'
;RALESADVNPDQVDMIIVCTSSPDVLFPSTACFVQKELEAFNSAAYDISAVCSGFVFGLSIAEQYLKAGRYEHILVIGSEVNSRIVDWSDRSTCILFGDGAGAVLLKRTEQQEPIGILSTHIYSDGSLTDLIAVPGGIGKTGINKQDIDDKKYFIKMSGNATFKVAVKRMTDVIREALEFNNIKIEDVDHL
;
A
#
# COMPACT_ATOMS: atom_id res chain seq x y z
N ARG A 1 -14.47 -4.91 -10.43
CA ARG A 1 -14.43 -3.56 -11.08
C ARG A 1 -13.10 -3.32 -11.83
N ALA A 2 -11.91 -3.44 -11.20
CA ALA A 2 -10.63 -3.19 -11.91
C ALA A 2 -10.47 -4.13 -13.12
N LEU A 3 -10.74 -5.41 -12.96
CA LEU A 3 -10.69 -6.41 -14.02
C LEU A 3 -11.76 -6.15 -15.09
N GLU A 4 -12.99 -5.86 -14.68
CA GLU A 4 -14.09 -5.50 -15.59
C GLU A 4 -13.77 -4.27 -16.44
N SER A 5 -13.20 -3.21 -15.81
CA SER A 5 -12.81 -2.00 -16.51
C SER A 5 -11.68 -2.21 -17.53
N ALA A 6 -10.87 -3.25 -17.31
CA ALA A 6 -9.75 -3.62 -18.18
C ALA A 6 -10.13 -4.69 -19.22
N ASP A 7 -11.35 -5.24 -19.16
CA ASP A 7 -11.82 -6.38 -19.96
C ASP A 7 -10.86 -7.60 -19.84
N VAL A 8 -10.43 -7.91 -18.59
CA VAL A 8 -9.53 -9.00 -18.28
C VAL A 8 -10.23 -10.00 -17.38
N ASN A 9 -10.19 -11.28 -17.75
CA ASN A 9 -10.76 -12.35 -16.92
C ASN A 9 -9.83 -12.69 -15.74
N PRO A 10 -10.36 -13.17 -14.61
CA PRO A 10 -9.54 -13.53 -13.45
C PRO A 10 -8.47 -14.60 -13.71
N ASP A 11 -8.70 -15.53 -14.63
CA ASP A 11 -7.74 -16.58 -15.02
C ASP A 11 -6.52 -16.06 -15.79
N GLN A 12 -6.60 -14.81 -16.29
CA GLN A 12 -5.52 -14.11 -16.98
C GLN A 12 -4.64 -13.29 -16.00
N VAL A 13 -5.00 -13.23 -14.71
CA VAL A 13 -4.20 -12.53 -13.71
C VAL A 13 -3.04 -13.41 -13.27
N ASP A 14 -1.82 -12.94 -13.48
CA ASP A 14 -0.59 -13.66 -13.13
C ASP A 14 -0.18 -13.46 -11.67
N MET A 15 -0.54 -12.31 -11.07
CA MET A 15 -0.15 -11.98 -9.72
C MET A 15 -1.16 -11.05 -9.05
N ILE A 16 -1.39 -11.27 -7.75
CA ILE A 16 -2.20 -10.40 -6.88
C ILE A 16 -1.31 -9.93 -5.74
N ILE A 17 -1.15 -8.61 -5.62
CA ILE A 17 -0.42 -7.96 -4.52
C ILE A 17 -1.42 -7.16 -3.71
N VAL A 18 -1.62 -7.52 -2.44
CA VAL A 18 -2.42 -6.72 -1.51
C VAL A 18 -1.48 -5.93 -0.61
N CYS A 19 -1.64 -4.61 -0.65
CA CYS A 19 -0.89 -3.65 0.15
C CYS A 19 -1.76 -3.32 1.37
N THR A 20 -1.43 -3.90 2.52
CA THR A 20 -2.23 -3.75 3.75
C THR A 20 -1.36 -3.82 4.99
N SER A 21 -1.72 -3.05 6.03
CA SER A 21 -1.21 -3.15 7.40
C SER A 21 -2.25 -3.72 8.36
N SER A 22 -3.46 -3.98 7.87
CA SER A 22 -4.60 -4.53 8.62
C SER A 22 -5.17 -5.80 7.94
N PRO A 23 -4.35 -6.86 7.75
CA PRO A 23 -4.79 -8.08 7.09
C PRO A 23 -5.91 -8.79 7.85
N ASP A 24 -6.71 -9.61 7.17
CA ASP A 24 -7.79 -10.39 7.79
C ASP A 24 -7.29 -11.27 8.94
N VAL A 25 -6.17 -11.93 8.71
CA VAL A 25 -5.49 -12.80 9.68
C VAL A 25 -3.98 -12.70 9.48
N LEU A 26 -3.20 -13.22 10.43
CA LEU A 26 -1.73 -13.21 10.33
C LEU A 26 -1.24 -14.05 9.14
N PHE A 27 -1.90 -15.15 8.86
CA PHE A 27 -1.73 -16.01 7.67
C PHE A 27 -2.99 -16.88 7.48
N PRO A 28 -3.35 -17.27 6.24
CA PRO A 28 -2.71 -16.90 4.99
C PRO A 28 -2.86 -15.41 4.67
N SER A 29 -2.16 -14.92 3.60
CA SER A 29 -2.25 -13.52 3.18
C SER A 29 -3.67 -13.15 2.73
N THR A 30 -4.04 -11.87 2.89
CA THR A 30 -5.30 -11.31 2.35
C THR A 30 -5.41 -11.53 0.86
N ALA A 31 -4.29 -11.46 0.13
CA ALA A 31 -4.24 -11.75 -1.30
C ALA A 31 -4.72 -13.18 -1.65
N CYS A 32 -4.50 -14.18 -0.78
CA CYS A 32 -5.02 -15.53 -0.99
C CYS A 32 -6.55 -15.60 -0.87
N PHE A 33 -7.15 -14.81 0.03
CA PHE A 33 -8.60 -14.70 0.10
C PHE A 33 -9.18 -14.04 -1.16
N VAL A 34 -8.53 -12.96 -1.63
CA VAL A 34 -8.91 -12.29 -2.89
C VAL A 34 -8.78 -13.24 -4.08
N GLN A 35 -7.67 -13.98 -4.17
CA GLN A 35 -7.44 -15.00 -5.21
C GLN A 35 -8.59 -16.02 -5.25
N LYS A 36 -9.01 -16.51 -4.08
CA LYS A 36 -10.09 -17.48 -3.95
C LYS A 36 -11.43 -16.89 -4.39
N GLU A 37 -11.75 -15.68 -3.96
CA GLU A 37 -13.03 -15.02 -4.31
C GLU A 37 -13.12 -14.65 -5.80
N LEU A 38 -11.98 -14.37 -6.44
CA LEU A 38 -11.88 -14.10 -7.87
C LEU A 38 -11.77 -15.40 -8.70
N GLU A 39 -11.55 -16.55 -8.07
CA GLU A 39 -11.21 -17.80 -8.75
C GLU A 39 -9.95 -17.71 -9.63
N ALA A 40 -9.03 -16.78 -9.31
CA ALA A 40 -7.80 -16.50 -10.06
C ALA A 40 -6.67 -17.47 -9.66
N PHE A 41 -6.93 -18.79 -9.69
CA PHE A 41 -6.05 -19.82 -9.10
C PHE A 41 -4.70 -19.99 -9.82
N ASN A 42 -4.53 -19.40 -11.00
CA ASN A 42 -3.25 -19.40 -11.71
C ASN A 42 -2.28 -18.30 -11.23
N SER A 43 -2.77 -17.33 -10.44
CA SER A 43 -1.98 -16.19 -9.98
C SER A 43 -1.11 -16.53 -8.77
N ALA A 44 0.05 -15.89 -8.67
CA ALA A 44 0.76 -15.76 -7.39
C ALA A 44 0.04 -14.75 -6.50
N ALA A 45 -0.09 -14.99 -5.20
CA ALA A 45 -0.83 -14.11 -4.30
C ALA A 45 -0.09 -13.91 -2.98
N TYR A 46 0.19 -12.64 -2.61
CA TYR A 46 0.85 -12.29 -1.35
C TYR A 46 0.54 -10.85 -0.93
N ASP A 47 0.71 -10.58 0.37
CA ASP A 47 0.58 -9.24 0.93
C ASP A 47 1.94 -8.56 1.07
N ILE A 48 1.93 -7.22 1.01
CA ILE A 48 3.06 -6.38 1.41
C ILE A 48 2.60 -5.39 2.48
N SER A 49 3.49 -5.08 3.41
CA SER A 49 3.24 -4.09 4.46
C SER A 49 4.25 -2.96 4.37
N ALA A 50 3.81 -1.81 3.85
CA ALA A 50 4.52 -0.54 3.87
C ALA A 50 3.58 0.60 4.26
N VAL A 51 2.58 0.27 5.06
CA VAL A 51 1.58 1.16 5.67
C VAL A 51 0.95 2.10 4.61
N CYS A 52 0.87 3.41 4.88
CA CYS A 52 0.25 4.41 4.00
C CYS A 52 0.87 4.46 2.59
N SER A 53 2.16 4.14 2.47
CA SER A 53 2.87 4.09 1.17
C SER A 53 2.75 2.73 0.48
N GLY A 54 2.06 1.76 1.08
CA GLY A 54 2.01 0.37 0.61
C GLY A 54 1.60 0.25 -0.85
N PHE A 55 0.60 1.01 -1.28
CA PHE A 55 0.15 0.96 -2.67
C PHE A 55 1.24 1.40 -3.66
N VAL A 56 2.01 2.45 -3.35
CA VAL A 56 3.13 2.92 -4.20
C VAL A 56 4.26 1.88 -4.24
N PHE A 57 4.56 1.23 -3.10
CA PHE A 57 5.50 0.09 -3.06
C PHE A 57 4.98 -1.09 -3.91
N GLY A 58 3.69 -1.38 -3.84
CA GLY A 58 3.05 -2.42 -4.66
C GLY A 58 3.16 -2.12 -6.15
N LEU A 59 2.92 -0.87 -6.56
CA LEU A 59 3.12 -0.44 -7.95
C LEU A 59 4.56 -0.60 -8.40
N SER A 60 5.53 -0.19 -7.56
CA SER A 60 6.97 -0.34 -7.86
C SER A 60 7.37 -1.80 -8.06
N ILE A 61 6.89 -2.69 -7.21
CA ILE A 61 7.15 -4.13 -7.31
C ILE A 61 6.53 -4.70 -8.60
N ALA A 62 5.25 -4.40 -8.84
CA ALA A 62 4.53 -4.89 -10.00
C ALA A 62 5.18 -4.42 -11.32
N GLU A 63 5.60 -3.16 -11.39
CA GLU A 63 6.32 -2.60 -12.52
C GLU A 63 7.58 -3.41 -12.86
N GLN A 64 8.38 -3.77 -11.85
CA GLN A 64 9.60 -4.56 -12.07
C GLN A 64 9.30 -5.97 -12.59
N TYR A 65 8.26 -6.62 -12.09
CA TYR A 65 7.84 -7.92 -12.61
C TYR A 65 7.35 -7.85 -14.06
N LEU A 66 6.61 -6.81 -14.43
CA LEU A 66 6.15 -6.58 -15.80
C LEU A 66 7.33 -6.28 -16.74
N LYS A 67 8.27 -5.42 -16.31
CA LYS A 67 9.50 -5.11 -17.06
C LYS A 67 10.41 -6.33 -17.26
N ALA A 68 10.45 -7.23 -16.30
CA ALA A 68 11.20 -8.50 -16.43
C ALA A 68 10.58 -9.45 -17.46
N GLY A 69 9.39 -9.17 -17.97
CA GLY A 69 8.74 -9.89 -19.06
C GLY A 69 8.12 -11.25 -18.68
N ARG A 70 8.10 -11.61 -17.39
CA ARG A 70 7.54 -12.88 -16.93
C ARG A 70 6.03 -12.88 -16.81
N TYR A 71 5.45 -11.74 -16.44
CA TYR A 71 4.03 -11.56 -16.21
C TYR A 71 3.44 -10.52 -17.16
N GLU A 72 2.15 -10.66 -17.45
CA GLU A 72 1.41 -9.72 -18.31
C GLU A 72 0.38 -8.90 -17.54
N HIS A 73 -0.26 -9.50 -16.52
CA HIS A 73 -1.32 -8.86 -15.76
C HIS A 73 -1.07 -9.01 -14.27
N ILE A 74 -0.91 -7.89 -13.57
CA ILE A 74 -0.72 -7.85 -12.12
C ILE A 74 -1.80 -6.97 -11.48
N LEU A 75 -2.58 -7.55 -10.57
CA LEU A 75 -3.58 -6.84 -9.79
C LEU A 75 -2.94 -6.32 -8.51
N VAL A 76 -2.89 -5.00 -8.35
CA VAL A 76 -2.40 -4.32 -7.14
C VAL A 76 -3.58 -3.72 -6.39
N ILE A 77 -3.71 -4.07 -5.12
CA ILE A 77 -4.82 -3.68 -4.25
C ILE A 77 -4.25 -2.97 -3.02
N GLY A 78 -4.74 -1.77 -2.71
CA GLY A 78 -4.57 -1.15 -1.40
C GLY A 78 -5.84 -1.39 -0.58
N SER A 79 -5.71 -1.90 0.64
CA SER A 79 -6.86 -2.17 1.50
C SER A 79 -6.50 -1.98 2.96
N GLU A 80 -7.33 -1.21 3.68
CA GLU A 80 -7.16 -0.99 5.11
C GLU A 80 -8.50 -1.05 5.86
N VAL A 81 -8.48 -1.65 7.05
CA VAL A 81 -9.59 -1.68 8.02
C VAL A 81 -9.10 -1.05 9.32
N ASN A 82 -8.76 0.24 9.25
CA ASN A 82 -8.19 0.99 10.37
C ASN A 82 -9.18 1.19 11.53
N SER A 83 -10.48 1.14 11.26
CA SER A 83 -11.53 1.22 12.29
C SER A 83 -11.36 0.21 13.42
N ARG A 84 -10.65 -0.89 13.19
CA ARG A 84 -10.37 -1.96 14.15
C ARG A 84 -9.14 -1.70 15.02
N ILE A 85 -8.25 -0.82 14.58
CA ILE A 85 -6.98 -0.52 15.24
C ILE A 85 -6.86 0.94 15.68
N VAL A 86 -7.94 1.74 15.62
CA VAL A 86 -8.00 3.07 16.23
C VAL A 86 -8.63 3.00 17.62
N ASP A 87 -8.10 3.78 18.55
CA ASP A 87 -8.75 4.01 19.84
C ASP A 87 -9.83 5.07 19.65
N TRP A 88 -11.10 4.69 19.65
CA TRP A 88 -12.24 5.60 19.46
C TRP A 88 -12.38 6.65 20.56
N SER A 89 -11.66 6.50 21.69
CA SER A 89 -11.57 7.52 22.73
C SER A 89 -10.46 8.55 22.49
N ASP A 90 -9.53 8.29 21.56
CA ASP A 90 -8.45 9.20 21.18
C ASP A 90 -8.81 9.98 19.92
N ARG A 91 -9.32 11.20 20.08
CA ARG A 91 -9.71 12.06 18.97
C ARG A 91 -8.56 12.52 18.08
N SER A 92 -7.31 12.40 18.54
CA SER A 92 -6.14 12.78 17.74
C SER A 92 -5.84 11.77 16.62
N THR A 93 -6.35 10.55 16.73
CA THR A 93 -6.16 9.48 15.76
C THR A 93 -7.47 9.03 15.10
N CYS A 94 -8.55 8.81 15.85
CA CYS A 94 -9.76 8.20 15.31
C CYS A 94 -10.48 9.03 14.22
N ILE A 95 -10.22 10.34 14.15
CA ILE A 95 -10.78 11.21 13.10
C ILE A 95 -9.96 11.20 11.80
N LEU A 96 -8.77 10.60 11.80
CA LEU A 96 -7.83 10.62 10.65
C LEU A 96 -7.79 9.31 9.89
N PHE A 97 -8.05 8.18 10.58
CA PHE A 97 -7.91 6.86 10.01
C PHE A 97 -9.28 6.25 9.75
N GLY A 98 -9.46 5.67 8.57
CA GLY A 98 -10.71 5.03 8.15
C GLY A 98 -10.45 3.77 7.35
N ASP A 99 -11.53 3.16 6.92
CA ASP A 99 -11.52 1.94 6.12
C ASP A 99 -11.67 2.27 4.65
N GLY A 100 -11.00 1.52 3.81
CA GLY A 100 -11.11 1.70 2.37
C GLY A 100 -10.31 0.67 1.59
N ALA A 101 -10.72 0.46 0.34
CA ALA A 101 -9.99 -0.37 -0.60
C ALA A 101 -10.09 0.19 -2.02
N GLY A 102 -9.00 0.05 -2.76
CA GLY A 102 -8.92 0.38 -4.18
C GLY A 102 -8.00 -0.60 -4.89
N ALA A 103 -8.21 -0.79 -6.19
CA ALA A 103 -7.42 -1.71 -6.98
C ALA A 103 -7.16 -1.17 -8.38
N VAL A 104 -5.97 -1.49 -8.91
CA VAL A 104 -5.61 -1.28 -10.30
C VAL A 104 -5.09 -2.57 -10.91
N LEU A 105 -5.36 -2.77 -12.19
CA LEU A 105 -4.72 -3.81 -12.98
C LEU A 105 -3.61 -3.16 -13.81
N LEU A 106 -2.39 -3.65 -13.62
CA LEU A 106 -1.25 -3.28 -14.44
C LEU A 106 -1.06 -4.33 -15.55
N LYS A 107 -0.83 -3.85 -16.75
CA LYS A 107 -0.55 -4.68 -17.92
C LYS A 107 0.81 -4.32 -18.51
N ARG A 108 1.58 -5.33 -18.91
CA ARG A 108 2.78 -5.12 -19.72
C ARG A 108 2.41 -4.51 -21.07
N THR A 109 3.14 -3.49 -21.48
CA THR A 109 3.02 -2.91 -22.81
C THR A 109 4.35 -3.02 -23.53
N GLU A 110 4.29 -3.26 -24.85
CA GLU A 110 5.43 -3.21 -25.75
C GLU A 110 5.52 -1.86 -26.48
N GLN A 111 4.64 -0.93 -26.17
CA GLN A 111 4.65 0.41 -26.77
C GLN A 111 5.92 1.15 -26.41
N GLN A 112 6.53 1.80 -27.40
CA GLN A 112 7.76 2.58 -27.22
C GLN A 112 7.52 3.96 -26.60
N GLU A 113 6.26 4.41 -26.55
CA GLU A 113 5.91 5.69 -25.93
C GLU A 113 5.75 5.53 -24.40
N PRO A 114 6.14 6.54 -23.63
CA PRO A 114 6.04 6.52 -22.17
C PRO A 114 4.59 6.64 -21.71
N ILE A 115 3.87 5.52 -21.68
CA ILE A 115 2.49 5.42 -21.20
C ILE A 115 2.45 4.61 -19.91
N GLY A 116 1.65 5.06 -18.93
CA GLY A 116 1.47 4.40 -17.65
C GLY A 116 2.45 4.87 -16.59
N ILE A 117 3.09 3.96 -15.86
CA ILE A 117 4.05 4.30 -14.80
C ILE A 117 5.37 4.72 -15.42
N LEU A 118 5.73 5.99 -15.32
CA LEU A 118 6.98 6.52 -15.84
C LEU A 118 8.15 6.20 -14.91
N SER A 119 7.95 6.37 -13.60
CA SER A 119 8.93 6.03 -12.56
C SER A 119 8.23 5.82 -11.21
N THR A 120 8.90 5.14 -10.30
CA THR A 120 8.48 4.99 -8.91
C THR A 120 9.61 5.40 -7.98
N HIS A 121 9.29 6.25 -6.99
CA HIS A 121 10.25 6.78 -6.02
C HIS A 121 9.78 6.37 -4.62
N ILE A 122 10.48 5.43 -4.00
CA ILE A 122 10.11 4.83 -2.72
C ILE A 122 11.23 4.99 -1.70
N TYR A 123 10.87 5.41 -0.47
CA TYR A 123 11.81 5.68 0.61
C TYR A 123 11.27 5.20 1.94
N SER A 124 12.17 4.91 2.86
CA SER A 124 11.86 4.61 4.25
C SER A 124 12.89 5.27 5.17
N ASP A 125 12.45 5.73 6.32
CA ASP A 125 13.32 6.32 7.34
C ASP A 125 13.10 5.62 8.69
N GLY A 126 13.93 4.62 8.98
CA GLY A 126 13.85 3.82 10.20
C GLY A 126 14.15 4.60 11.49
N SER A 127 14.69 5.84 11.39
CA SER A 127 14.90 6.69 12.56
C SER A 127 13.62 7.31 13.11
N LEU A 128 12.50 7.21 12.38
CA LEU A 128 11.23 7.86 12.68
C LEU A 128 10.13 6.87 13.12
N THR A 129 10.49 5.67 13.52
CA THR A 129 9.55 4.59 13.89
C THR A 129 8.60 4.96 15.03
N ASP A 130 8.98 5.91 15.89
CA ASP A 130 8.18 6.33 17.04
C ASP A 130 7.14 7.41 16.73
N LEU A 131 7.14 7.94 15.50
CA LEU A 131 6.20 9.01 15.11
C LEU A 131 4.78 8.51 14.93
N ILE A 132 4.63 7.31 14.37
CA ILE A 132 3.36 6.62 14.19
C ILE A 132 3.58 5.11 14.23
N ALA A 133 2.87 4.43 15.11
CA ALA A 133 3.04 3.00 15.32
C ALA A 133 1.81 2.36 15.99
N VAL A 134 1.68 1.05 15.84
CA VAL A 134 0.92 0.17 16.73
C VAL A 134 1.94 -0.55 17.62
N PRO A 135 2.16 -0.12 18.88
CA PRO A 135 3.30 -0.60 19.69
C PRO A 135 3.19 -2.07 20.10
N GLY A 136 1.97 -2.59 20.25
CA GLY A 136 1.70 -3.99 20.55
C GLY A 136 1.93 -4.87 19.33
N GLY A 137 2.72 -5.93 19.47
CA GLY A 137 3.04 -6.80 18.34
C GLY A 137 3.15 -8.26 18.74
N ILE A 138 2.54 -9.13 17.94
CA ILE A 138 2.54 -10.57 18.19
C ILE A 138 3.97 -11.12 18.26
N GLY A 139 4.84 -10.68 17.35
CA GLY A 139 6.23 -11.15 17.27
C GLY A 139 7.14 -10.66 18.39
N LYS A 140 6.83 -9.52 19.02
CA LYS A 140 7.67 -8.91 20.06
C LYS A 140 7.30 -9.40 21.47
N THR A 141 6.03 -9.38 21.79
CA THR A 141 5.54 -9.64 23.17
C THR A 141 4.47 -10.72 23.24
N GLY A 142 4.03 -11.24 22.09
CA GLY A 142 2.78 -12.02 22.01
C GLY A 142 1.56 -11.17 22.37
N ILE A 143 0.40 -11.78 22.36
CA ILE A 143 -0.83 -11.13 22.86
C ILE A 143 -0.86 -11.32 24.38
N ASN A 144 -0.87 -10.23 25.14
CA ASN A 144 -0.90 -10.27 26.59
C ASN A 144 -1.83 -9.21 27.17
N LYS A 145 -2.29 -9.50 28.39
CA LYS A 145 -3.29 -8.65 29.06
C LYS A 145 -2.79 -7.23 29.33
N GLN A 146 -1.52 -7.07 29.70
CA GLN A 146 -0.96 -5.75 30.01
C GLN A 146 -0.97 -4.84 28.78
N ASP A 147 -0.55 -5.35 27.61
CA ASP A 147 -0.55 -4.56 26.37
C ASP A 147 -1.98 -4.22 25.90
N ILE A 148 -2.97 -5.07 26.21
CA ILE A 148 -4.39 -4.77 25.98
C ILE A 148 -4.85 -3.64 26.89
N ASP A 149 -4.58 -3.73 28.20
CA ASP A 149 -4.96 -2.73 29.19
C ASP A 149 -4.26 -1.38 28.90
N ASP A 150 -3.02 -1.40 28.42
CA ASP A 150 -2.23 -0.23 28.00
C ASP A 150 -2.62 0.28 26.61
N LYS A 151 -3.60 -0.33 25.95
CA LYS A 151 -4.07 0.07 24.60
C LYS A 151 -2.96 0.09 23.53
N LYS A 152 -1.97 -0.84 23.62
CA LYS A 152 -0.82 -0.89 22.71
C LYS A 152 -1.16 -1.46 21.32
N TYR A 153 -2.32 -2.10 21.18
CA TYR A 153 -2.80 -2.61 19.89
C TYR A 153 -3.55 -1.57 19.06
N PHE A 154 -3.59 -0.31 19.53
CA PHE A 154 -4.14 0.80 18.79
C PHE A 154 -3.05 1.72 18.24
N ILE A 155 -3.38 2.42 17.16
CA ILE A 155 -2.50 3.42 16.54
C ILE A 155 -2.17 4.50 17.57
N LYS A 156 -0.88 4.78 17.72
CA LYS A 156 -0.32 5.92 18.46
C LYS A 156 0.40 6.83 17.49
N MET A 157 0.20 8.14 17.59
CA MET A 157 0.77 9.10 16.64
C MET A 157 1.20 10.40 17.33
N SER A 158 2.40 10.86 16.99
CA SER A 158 2.89 12.21 17.32
C SER A 158 2.49 13.18 16.21
N GLY A 159 1.22 13.61 16.14
CA GLY A 159 0.61 14.26 15.00
C GLY A 159 1.39 15.42 14.41
N ASN A 160 1.82 16.42 15.25
CA ASN A 160 2.57 17.58 14.76
C ASN A 160 3.94 17.21 14.15
N ALA A 161 4.65 16.25 14.75
CA ALA A 161 5.93 15.81 14.24
C ALA A 161 5.75 15.01 12.93
N THR A 162 4.78 14.10 12.92
CA THR A 162 4.41 13.32 11.72
C THR A 162 4.03 14.25 10.55
N PHE A 163 3.19 15.26 10.80
CA PHE A 163 2.78 16.22 9.77
C PHE A 163 3.96 16.96 9.15
N LYS A 164 4.88 17.49 9.98
CA LYS A 164 6.06 18.23 9.49
C LYS A 164 6.95 17.36 8.60
N VAL A 165 7.18 16.12 9.01
CA VAL A 165 7.98 15.16 8.22
C VAL A 165 7.26 14.81 6.92
N ALA A 166 5.97 14.49 6.98
CA ALA A 166 5.18 14.11 5.81
C ALA A 166 5.18 15.21 4.73
N VAL A 167 4.85 16.46 5.11
CA VAL A 167 4.82 17.59 4.16
C VAL A 167 6.18 17.76 3.48
N LYS A 168 7.28 17.71 4.26
CA LYS A 168 8.62 17.86 3.68
C LYS A 168 8.93 16.71 2.72
N ARG A 169 8.78 15.46 3.14
CA ARG A 169 9.15 14.28 2.34
C ARG A 169 8.29 14.14 1.08
N MET A 170 6.98 14.40 1.17
CA MET A 170 6.11 14.39 -0.01
C MET A 170 6.52 15.45 -1.03
N THR A 171 6.83 16.67 -0.56
CA THR A 171 7.32 17.73 -1.45
C THR A 171 8.65 17.37 -2.11
N ASP A 172 9.59 16.80 -1.36
CA ASP A 172 10.90 16.42 -1.87
C ASP A 172 10.76 15.33 -2.96
N VAL A 173 9.92 14.31 -2.71
CA VAL A 173 9.71 13.20 -3.65
C VAL A 173 8.96 13.61 -4.91
N ILE A 174 8.02 14.56 -4.81
CA ILE A 174 7.33 15.11 -5.98
C ILE A 174 8.34 15.82 -6.89
N ARG A 175 9.20 16.67 -6.32
CA ARG A 175 10.24 17.36 -7.11
C ARG A 175 11.19 16.38 -7.78
N GLU A 176 11.65 15.37 -7.05
CA GLU A 176 12.51 14.32 -7.59
C GLU A 176 11.85 13.59 -8.77
N ALA A 177 10.57 13.20 -8.62
CA ALA A 177 9.85 12.51 -9.68
C ALA A 177 9.70 13.37 -10.94
N LEU A 178 9.42 14.65 -10.79
CA LEU A 178 9.32 15.60 -11.90
C LEU A 178 10.68 15.79 -12.59
N GLU A 179 11.73 16.02 -11.82
CA GLU A 179 13.10 16.18 -12.32
C GLU A 179 13.57 14.92 -13.06
N PHE A 180 13.35 13.74 -12.47
CA PHE A 180 13.74 12.46 -13.05
C PHE A 180 13.10 12.23 -14.43
N ASN A 181 11.83 12.61 -14.57
CA ASN A 181 11.06 12.41 -15.80
C ASN A 181 11.14 13.62 -16.76
N ASN A 182 11.88 14.70 -16.41
CA ASN A 182 11.94 15.95 -17.17
C ASN A 182 10.55 16.57 -17.40
N ILE A 183 9.65 16.47 -16.40
CA ILE A 183 8.29 17.03 -16.43
C ILE A 183 8.26 18.31 -15.61
N LYS A 184 7.63 19.36 -16.13
CA LYS A 184 7.43 20.59 -15.38
C LYS A 184 6.16 20.51 -14.55
N ILE A 185 6.12 21.24 -13.45
CA ILE A 185 4.97 21.23 -12.53
C ILE A 185 3.68 21.72 -13.22
N GLU A 186 3.80 22.64 -14.17
CA GLU A 186 2.68 23.16 -14.97
C GLU A 186 2.09 22.13 -15.96
N ASP A 187 2.81 21.04 -16.25
CA ASP A 187 2.36 19.96 -17.15
C ASP A 187 1.67 18.82 -16.36
N VAL A 188 1.49 18.97 -15.04
CA VAL A 188 0.79 17.99 -14.19
C VAL A 188 -0.67 18.36 -14.08
N ASP A 189 -1.56 17.52 -14.63
CA ASP A 189 -3.00 17.73 -14.56
C ASP A 189 -3.61 17.46 -13.19
N HIS A 190 -3.07 16.48 -12.47
CA HIS A 190 -3.54 16.05 -11.14
C HIS A 190 -2.37 15.69 -10.22
N LEU A 191 -2.53 16.01 -8.94
CA LEU A 191 -1.58 15.68 -7.87
C LEU A 191 -2.29 14.92 -6.74
#